data_746bd441a6e1592ed453a50f23fea767
#
_entry.id   746bd441a6e1592ed453a50f23fea767
#
_cell.length_a   1.000
_cell.length_b   1.000
_cell.length_c   1.000
_cell.angle_alpha   90.00
_cell.angle_beta   90.00
_cell.angle_gamma   90.00
#
_symmetry.space_group_name_H-M   'P 1'
#
loop_
_entity.id
_entity.type
_entity.pdbx_description
1 polymer ?
#
loop_
_entity_poly.entity_id
_entity_poly.type
_entity_poly.pdbx_seq_one_letter_code
_entity_poly.pdbx_strand_id
1 'polypeptide(L)'
;LYKWISEKDQTRPVVYEPASRENHSDMMFPMYKNIDYIEKYAQSNPSKPLVLCEYAHAMGNSVGNLKDYWDVIDKYKSLQGGFIWDFVDQTILKENENSKEF
;
A
#
# COMPACT_ATOMS: atom_id res chain seq x y z
N LEU A 1 -1.49 19.57 9.03
CA LEU A 1 -1.39 19.31 7.57
C LEU A 1 -2.68 18.70 7.02
N TYR A 2 -3.21 17.59 7.59
CA TYR A 2 -4.44 16.93 7.14
C TYR A 2 -5.60 17.92 6.96
N LYS A 3 -5.97 18.65 8.03
CA LYS A 3 -7.04 19.65 7.98
C LYS A 3 -6.82 20.70 6.89
N TRP A 4 -5.61 21.21 6.75
CA TRP A 4 -5.26 22.19 5.73
C TRP A 4 -5.43 21.64 4.31
N ILE A 5 -5.01 20.39 4.04
CA ILE A 5 -5.18 19.75 2.73
C ILE A 5 -6.67 19.55 2.45
N SER A 6 -7.44 19.02 3.42
CA SER A 6 -8.87 18.77 3.27
C SER A 6 -9.69 20.04 3.04
N GLU A 7 -9.23 21.19 3.55
CA GLU A 7 -9.83 22.50 3.27
C GLU A 7 -9.52 22.99 1.86
N LYS A 8 -8.37 22.60 1.28
CA LYS A 8 -7.95 23.02 -0.07
C LYS A 8 -8.47 22.10 -1.17
N ASP A 9 -8.59 20.81 -0.89
CA ASP A 9 -9.10 19.83 -1.83
C ASP A 9 -10.10 18.89 -1.14
N GLN A 10 -11.36 19.03 -1.49
CA GLN A 10 -12.47 18.20 -1.01
C GLN A 10 -12.85 17.08 -1.98
N THR A 11 -12.11 16.93 -3.07
CA THR A 11 -12.46 16.00 -4.14
C THR A 11 -11.75 14.65 -4.02
N ARG A 12 -10.69 14.58 -3.24
CA ARG A 12 -9.86 13.38 -3.07
C ARG A 12 -9.65 13.06 -1.60
N PRO A 13 -9.61 11.76 -1.23
CA PRO A 13 -9.25 11.38 0.12
C PRO A 13 -7.80 11.75 0.44
N VAL A 14 -7.57 12.20 1.66
CA VAL A 14 -6.23 12.49 2.18
C VAL A 14 -5.75 11.29 2.98
N VAL A 15 -4.58 10.76 2.61
CA VAL A 15 -4.00 9.60 3.26
C VAL A 15 -2.59 9.87 3.77
N TYR A 16 -2.27 9.28 4.91
CA TYR A 16 -0.94 9.33 5.50
C TYR A 16 -0.70 8.05 6.30
N GLU A 17 0.27 7.25 5.89
CA GLU A 17 0.49 5.90 6.43
C GLU A 17 0.67 5.91 7.95
N PRO A 18 1.59 6.70 8.55
CA PRO A 18 1.81 6.69 10.00
C PRO A 18 0.58 7.05 10.84
N ALA A 19 -0.35 7.85 10.29
CA ALA A 19 -1.55 8.28 11.00
C ALA A 19 -2.84 7.61 10.47
N SER A 20 -2.72 6.51 9.75
CA SER A 20 -3.88 5.86 9.11
C SER A 20 -4.90 5.30 10.09
N ARG A 21 -4.49 5.00 11.32
CA ARG A 21 -5.38 4.59 12.43
C ARG A 21 -6.07 5.75 13.12
N GLU A 22 -5.58 6.96 12.94
CA GLU A 22 -6.05 8.17 13.60
C GLU A 22 -7.03 8.95 12.71
N ASN A 23 -7.53 10.08 13.22
CA ASN A 23 -8.43 10.97 12.47
C ASN A 23 -7.71 11.90 11.49
N HIS A 24 -6.48 11.57 11.11
CA HIS A 24 -5.63 12.34 10.19
C HIS A 24 -5.37 11.62 8.86
N SER A 25 -6.17 10.62 8.56
CA SER A 25 -6.18 9.90 7.30
C SER A 25 -7.59 9.40 7.02
N ASP A 26 -8.05 9.54 5.79
CA ASP A 26 -9.40 9.10 5.38
C ASP A 26 -9.48 7.58 5.17
N MET A 27 -8.34 6.94 4.99
CA MET A 27 -8.23 5.49 4.80
C MET A 27 -7.24 4.88 5.77
N MET A 28 -7.40 3.58 6.01
CA MET A 28 -6.36 2.73 6.55
C MET A 28 -5.36 2.41 5.44
N PHE A 29 -4.10 2.86 5.56
CA PHE A 29 -3.13 2.90 4.48
C PHE A 29 -1.78 2.26 4.88
N PRO A 30 -1.78 0.97 5.32
CA PRO A 30 -0.59 0.33 5.88
C PRO A 30 0.34 -0.23 4.78
N MET A 31 1.64 -0.33 5.12
CA MET A 31 2.67 -1.01 4.33
C MET A 31 2.81 -2.47 4.71
N TYR A 32 3.04 -3.35 3.72
CA TYR A 32 3.51 -4.73 3.86
C TYR A 32 2.75 -5.57 4.90
N LYS A 33 1.45 -5.33 5.09
CA LYS A 33 0.65 -6.20 5.96
C LYS A 33 0.33 -7.50 5.25
N ASN A 34 0.37 -8.60 6.02
CA ASN A 34 0.03 -9.92 5.51
C ASN A 34 -1.49 -10.11 5.34
N ILE A 35 -1.87 -11.19 4.69
CA ILE A 35 -3.25 -11.54 4.36
C ILE A 35 -4.10 -11.64 5.62
N ASP A 36 -3.60 -12.32 6.67
CA ASP A 36 -4.32 -12.46 7.95
C ASP A 36 -4.66 -11.12 8.60
N TYR A 37 -3.75 -10.16 8.48
CA TYR A 37 -3.98 -8.82 9.04
C TYR A 37 -5.10 -8.09 8.31
N ILE A 38 -5.08 -8.08 6.96
CA ILE A 38 -6.11 -7.37 6.19
C ILE A 38 -7.47 -8.06 6.32
N GLU A 39 -7.52 -9.38 6.39
CA GLU A 39 -8.77 -10.11 6.61
C GLU A 39 -9.35 -9.85 8.01
N LYS A 40 -8.54 -9.90 9.07
CA LYS A 40 -8.97 -9.55 10.43
C LYS A 40 -9.46 -8.10 10.51
N TYR A 41 -8.79 -7.18 9.83
CA TYR A 41 -9.24 -5.80 9.73
C TYR A 41 -10.64 -5.72 9.11
N ALA A 42 -10.83 -6.37 7.96
CA ALA A 42 -12.12 -6.37 7.27
C ALA A 42 -13.26 -7.00 8.11
N GLN A 43 -12.96 -8.08 8.83
CA GLN A 43 -13.91 -8.76 9.73
C GLN A 43 -14.31 -7.91 10.94
N SER A 44 -13.51 -6.92 11.32
CA SER A 44 -13.83 -6.00 12.43
C SER A 44 -14.92 -4.98 12.09
N ASN A 45 -15.48 -5.02 10.90
CA ASN A 45 -16.45 -4.04 10.39
C ASN A 45 -15.94 -2.58 10.49
N PRO A 46 -14.79 -2.27 9.89
CA PRO A 46 -14.14 -0.99 10.06
C PRO A 46 -14.90 0.15 9.39
N SER A 47 -14.78 1.35 9.95
CA SER A 47 -15.35 2.57 9.38
C SER A 47 -14.54 3.14 8.21
N LYS A 48 -13.27 2.77 8.10
CA LYS A 48 -12.39 3.23 7.02
C LYS A 48 -12.09 2.10 6.03
N PRO A 49 -12.04 2.39 4.73
CA PRO A 49 -11.50 1.43 3.77
C PRO A 49 -10.00 1.23 3.99
N LEU A 50 -9.49 0.04 3.63
CA LEU A 50 -8.07 -0.27 3.66
C LEU A 50 -7.53 -0.38 2.24
N VAL A 51 -6.42 0.32 2.00
CA VAL A 51 -5.58 0.17 0.81
C VAL A 51 -4.16 -0.10 1.28
N LEU A 52 -3.51 -1.13 0.75
CA LEU A 52 -2.09 -1.37 1.02
C LEU A 52 -1.27 -0.34 0.24
N CYS A 53 -0.63 0.61 0.93
CA CYS A 53 0.18 1.63 0.26
C CYS A 53 1.44 1.06 -0.37
N GLU A 54 1.94 -0.05 0.17
CA GLU A 54 2.98 -0.87 -0.42
C GLU A 54 2.73 -2.34 -0.07
N TYR A 55 2.82 -3.24 -1.06
CA TYR A 55 2.83 -4.68 -0.86
C TYR A 55 3.58 -5.37 -1.99
N ALA A 56 3.81 -6.69 -1.85
CA ALA A 56 4.42 -7.53 -2.88
C ALA A 56 5.71 -6.91 -3.46
N HIS A 57 6.68 -6.58 -2.60
CA HIS A 57 7.95 -5.97 -2.97
C HIS A 57 8.61 -6.66 -4.17
N ALA A 58 8.55 -6.03 -5.33
CA ALA A 58 8.92 -6.63 -6.62
C ALA A 58 10.43 -6.49 -6.89
N MET A 59 11.24 -7.17 -6.10
CA MET A 59 12.69 -7.20 -6.26
C MET A 59 13.20 -8.65 -6.15
N GLY A 60 14.01 -9.08 -7.12
CA GLY A 60 14.51 -10.45 -7.18
C GLY A 60 13.39 -11.48 -7.33
N ASN A 61 13.52 -12.63 -6.68
CA ASN A 61 12.51 -13.69 -6.66
C ASN A 61 11.43 -13.38 -5.62
N SER A 62 10.50 -12.52 -5.96
CA SER A 62 9.48 -11.97 -5.08
C SER A 62 8.09 -12.00 -5.72
N VAL A 63 7.15 -11.21 -5.20
CA VAL A 63 5.76 -11.08 -5.69
C VAL A 63 4.96 -12.39 -5.59
N GLY A 64 5.30 -13.26 -4.62
CA GLY A 64 4.51 -14.45 -4.31
C GLY A 64 3.16 -14.11 -3.67
N ASN A 65 2.21 -15.05 -3.72
CA ASN A 65 0.88 -14.96 -3.09
C ASN A 65 0.01 -13.78 -3.54
N LEU A 66 0.29 -13.17 -4.68
CA LEU A 66 -0.51 -12.04 -5.18
C LEU A 66 -1.98 -12.42 -5.34
N LYS A 67 -2.24 -13.62 -5.87
CA LYS A 67 -3.60 -14.15 -6.00
C LYS A 67 -4.31 -14.24 -4.64
N ASP A 68 -3.63 -14.75 -3.61
CA ASP A 68 -4.23 -14.94 -2.29
C ASP A 68 -4.61 -13.61 -1.62
N TYR A 69 -3.83 -12.55 -1.86
CA TYR A 69 -4.22 -11.18 -1.46
C TYR A 69 -5.49 -10.74 -2.15
N TRP A 70 -5.60 -10.94 -3.46
CA TRP A 70 -6.76 -10.52 -4.22
C TRP A 70 -8.02 -11.34 -3.93
N ASP A 71 -7.88 -12.64 -3.63
CA ASP A 71 -9.00 -13.46 -3.18
C ASP A 71 -9.64 -12.91 -1.89
N VAL A 72 -8.84 -12.34 -0.98
CA VAL A 72 -9.33 -11.70 0.24
C VAL A 72 -9.82 -10.27 -0.02
N ILE A 73 -9.13 -9.51 -0.86
CA ILE A 73 -9.53 -8.14 -1.22
C ILE A 73 -10.90 -8.15 -1.88
N ASP A 74 -11.15 -9.04 -2.83
CA ASP A 74 -12.42 -9.15 -3.54
C ASP A 74 -13.57 -9.62 -2.64
N LYS A 75 -13.27 -10.31 -1.54
CA LYS A 75 -14.26 -10.82 -0.59
C LYS A 75 -14.89 -9.74 0.30
N TYR A 76 -14.15 -8.66 0.60
CA TYR A 76 -14.56 -7.66 1.57
C TYR A 76 -14.58 -6.24 0.98
N LYS A 77 -15.75 -5.58 1.04
CA LYS A 77 -15.92 -4.20 0.55
C LYS A 77 -15.01 -3.15 1.22
N SER A 78 -14.56 -3.41 2.43
CA SER A 78 -13.64 -2.53 3.16
C SER A 78 -12.19 -2.62 2.68
N LEU A 79 -11.85 -3.65 1.86
CA LEU A 79 -10.53 -3.79 1.24
C LEU A 79 -10.61 -3.29 -0.20
N GLN A 80 -9.79 -2.31 -0.56
CA GLN A 80 -9.88 -1.61 -1.84
C GLN A 80 -8.68 -1.87 -2.77
N GLY A 81 -7.74 -2.72 -2.36
CA GLY A 81 -6.57 -3.06 -3.13
C GLY A 81 -5.25 -2.62 -2.53
N GLY A 82 -4.26 -2.43 -3.37
CA GLY A 82 -2.93 -2.03 -2.93
C GLY A 82 -2.02 -1.65 -4.09
N PHE A 83 -0.88 -1.04 -3.76
CA PHE A 83 0.15 -0.64 -4.70
C PHE A 83 1.37 -1.54 -4.54
N ILE A 84 1.75 -2.21 -5.62
CA ILE A 84 2.97 -3.02 -5.64
C ILE A 84 4.18 -2.08 -5.55
N TRP A 85 5.11 -2.35 -4.67
CA TRP A 85 6.39 -1.67 -4.64
C TRP A 85 7.40 -2.42 -5.53
N ASP A 86 7.88 -1.90 -6.70
CA ASP A 86 7.25 -0.69 -7.22
C ASP A 86 7.05 -0.82 -8.75
N PHE A 87 6.64 0.28 -9.36
CA PHE A 87 6.22 0.32 -10.76
C PHE A 87 7.37 0.15 -11.76
N VAL A 88 8.58 0.59 -11.40
CA VAL A 88 9.77 0.57 -12.26
C VAL A 88 10.94 -0.12 -11.57
N ASP A 89 11.89 -0.60 -12.35
CA ASP A 89 13.15 -1.13 -11.83
C ASP A 89 13.90 -0.08 -11.02
N GLN A 90 14.31 -0.47 -9.81
CA GLN A 90 15.07 0.38 -8.90
C GLN A 90 16.59 0.29 -9.17
N THR A 91 16.97 -0.39 -10.23
CA THR A 91 18.36 -0.60 -10.62
C THR A 91 18.97 0.70 -11.13
N ILE A 92 20.12 1.05 -10.60
CA ILE A 92 20.91 2.21 -11.05
C ILE A 92 22.12 1.69 -11.80
N LEU A 93 22.27 2.13 -13.04
CA LEU A 93 23.48 1.84 -13.80
C LEU A 93 24.70 2.45 -13.10
N LYS A 94 25.63 1.60 -12.68
CA LYS A 94 26.89 2.00 -12.08
C LYS A 94 28.04 1.62 -12.99
N GLU A 95 28.87 2.58 -13.31
CA GLU A 95 30.14 2.35 -14.00
C GLU A 95 31.26 2.31 -12.98
N ASN A 96 32.05 1.25 -12.97
CA ASN A 96 33.33 1.20 -12.28
C ASN A 96 34.47 1.18 -13.30
N GLU A 97 35.72 1.28 -12.85
CA GLU A 97 36.90 1.35 -13.73
C GLU A 97 37.05 0.15 -14.69
N ASN A 98 36.37 -0.98 -14.39
CA ASN A 98 36.58 -2.24 -15.13
C ASN A 98 35.28 -2.82 -15.74
N SER A 99 34.09 -2.40 -15.33
CA SER A 99 32.82 -2.97 -15.82
C SER A 99 31.64 -2.05 -15.62
N LYS A 100 30.62 -2.26 -16.45
CA LYS A 100 29.27 -1.72 -16.20
C LYS A 100 28.50 -2.79 -15.44
N GLU A 101 28.04 -2.44 -14.24
CA GLU A 101 27.20 -3.29 -13.40
C GLU A 101 25.81 -2.64 -13.24
N PHE A 102 24.78 -3.49 -13.29
CA PHE A 102 23.40 -3.08 -13.10
C PHE A 102 22.94 -3.40 -11.68
#